data_810bb1a260c56c81c19a30afdb6f1abc
#
_entry.id   810bb1a260c56c81c19a30afdb6f1abc
#
_cell.length_a   1.000
_cell.length_b   1.000
_cell.length_c   1.000
_cell.angle_alpha   90.00
_cell.angle_beta   90.00
_cell.angle_gamma   90.00
#
_symmetry.space_group_name_H-M   'P 1'
#
loop_
_entity.id
_entity.type
_entity.pdbx_description
1 polymer ?
#
loop_
_entity_poly.entity_id
_entity_poly.type
_entity_poly.pdbx_seq_one_letter_code
_entity_poly.pdbx_strand_id
1 'polypeptide(L)'
;MNYFIELLNSLKRGVIAPVYLFHGEEAYLREQAVLRFKEYLLEGGNSEFNFDLIEGEQATPAEIAAKAEMPPFIAGKRLVVVRNPTLFKAGKGSSGERAGEGGDEPVPKGKEAALLEYLKRPLASTCLIFTTGEPVDKRRRLYQAVKKCGRVVEFTFLNRRELARWLDQRARAAGTKFGAGAKELLLDVAGPSLMHLVAELEKLFCYTAGRELITPEDVRKVCPSRVEENIFAIVDAVGEKNCRKALTGIKDLLAAKEPPLRILAML
;
A
#
# COMPACT_ATOMS: atom_id res chain seq x y z
N MET A 1 -10.38 -0.34 -6.23
CA MET A 1 -10.49 1.08 -5.77
C MET A 1 -11.70 1.37 -4.89
N ASN A 2 -12.82 0.62 -5.01
CA ASN A 2 -14.05 0.86 -4.22
C ASN A 2 -13.81 0.80 -2.70
N TYR A 3 -13.05 -0.16 -2.21
CA TYR A 3 -12.72 -0.32 -0.78
C TYR A 3 -12.01 0.92 -0.18
N PHE A 4 -11.11 1.55 -0.94
CA PHE A 4 -10.40 2.76 -0.51
C PHE A 4 -11.36 3.96 -0.42
N ILE A 5 -12.22 4.13 -1.43
CA ILE A 5 -13.23 5.19 -1.44
C ILE A 5 -14.23 5.00 -0.29
N GLU A 6 -14.69 3.77 -0.04
CA GLU A 6 -15.57 3.45 1.08
C GLU A 6 -14.92 3.73 2.44
N LEU A 7 -13.62 3.41 2.58
CA LEU A 7 -12.85 3.71 3.78
C LEU A 7 -12.78 5.22 4.02
N LEU A 8 -12.46 6.01 3.00
CA LEU A 8 -12.40 7.48 3.10
C LEU A 8 -13.78 8.10 3.36
N ASN A 9 -14.84 7.57 2.76
CA ASN A 9 -16.21 8.03 3.02
C ASN A 9 -16.65 7.72 4.47
N SER A 10 -16.26 6.57 5.01
CA SER A 10 -16.52 6.22 6.42
C SER A 10 -15.78 7.18 7.35
N LEU A 11 -14.52 7.50 7.03
CA LEU A 11 -13.71 8.46 7.78
C LEU A 11 -14.35 9.85 7.81
N LYS A 12 -14.76 10.38 6.64
CA LYS A 12 -15.44 11.68 6.54
C LYS A 12 -16.77 11.76 7.30
N ARG A 13 -17.46 10.62 7.44
CA ARG A 13 -18.71 10.53 8.23
C ARG A 13 -18.45 10.37 9.74
N GLY A 14 -17.19 10.34 10.17
CA GLY A 14 -16.81 10.10 11.56
C GLY A 14 -17.03 8.65 12.03
N VAL A 15 -17.33 7.72 11.12
CA VAL A 15 -17.51 6.30 11.43
C VAL A 15 -16.14 5.62 11.41
N ILE A 16 -15.50 5.59 12.58
CA ILE A 16 -14.13 5.11 12.75
C ILE A 16 -14.15 3.92 13.70
N ALA A 17 -13.66 2.78 13.22
CA ALA A 17 -13.44 1.62 14.08
C ALA A 17 -12.23 1.85 15.00
N PRO A 18 -12.21 1.25 16.19
CA PRO A 18 -11.10 1.40 17.10
C PRO A 18 -9.82 0.70 16.61
N VAL A 19 -9.95 -0.32 15.74
CA VAL A 19 -8.81 -1.08 15.22
C VAL A 19 -8.95 -1.31 13.72
N TYR A 20 -7.84 -1.17 12.99
CA TYR A 20 -7.73 -1.48 11.57
C TYR A 20 -6.55 -2.41 11.28
N LEU A 21 -6.72 -3.29 10.30
CA LEU A 21 -5.64 -4.01 9.65
C LEU A 21 -5.64 -3.66 8.15
N PHE A 22 -4.65 -2.91 7.71
CA PHE A 22 -4.38 -2.59 6.32
C PHE A 22 -3.32 -3.54 5.79
N HIS A 23 -3.67 -4.42 4.87
CA HIS A 23 -2.71 -5.36 4.29
C HIS A 23 -2.87 -5.46 2.78
N GLY A 24 -1.84 -6.01 2.12
CA GLY A 24 -1.86 -6.23 0.68
C GLY A 24 -0.74 -5.51 -0.07
N GLU A 25 -0.65 -5.76 -1.35
CA GLU A 25 0.50 -5.39 -2.17
C GLU A 25 0.54 -3.92 -2.58
N GLU A 26 -0.62 -3.23 -2.62
CA GLU A 26 -0.70 -1.83 -3.04
C GLU A 26 -0.26 -0.89 -1.91
N ALA A 27 1.05 -0.66 -1.84
CA ALA A 27 1.69 0.13 -0.80
C ALA A 27 1.24 1.60 -0.80
N TYR A 28 1.08 2.20 -1.99
CA TYR A 28 0.72 3.61 -2.11
C TYR A 28 -0.64 3.90 -1.48
N LEU A 29 -1.67 3.10 -1.79
CA LEU A 29 -3.01 3.30 -1.22
C LEU A 29 -3.04 3.01 0.28
N ARG A 30 -2.24 2.03 0.77
CA ARG A 30 -2.11 1.77 2.22
C ARG A 30 -1.54 2.98 2.96
N GLU A 31 -0.45 3.56 2.43
CA GLU A 31 0.18 4.75 3.02
C GLU A 31 -0.73 5.97 2.94
N GLN A 32 -1.41 6.16 1.81
CA GLN A 32 -2.40 7.23 1.67
C GLN A 32 -3.56 7.06 2.66
N ALA A 33 -4.02 5.83 2.93
CA ALA A 33 -5.04 5.58 3.94
C ALA A 33 -4.56 6.02 5.33
N VAL A 34 -3.36 5.58 5.75
CA VAL A 34 -2.77 5.98 7.04
C VAL A 34 -2.63 7.51 7.15
N LEU A 35 -2.15 8.16 6.07
CA LEU A 35 -2.00 9.62 6.03
C LEU A 35 -3.36 10.32 6.22
N ARG A 36 -4.42 9.87 5.53
CA ARG A 36 -5.77 10.42 5.68
C ARG A 36 -6.34 10.22 7.08
N PHE A 37 -6.06 9.08 7.73
CA PHE A 37 -6.43 8.86 9.12
C PHE A 37 -5.68 9.83 10.05
N LYS A 38 -4.38 10.03 9.81
CA LYS A 38 -3.57 10.98 10.58
C LYS A 38 -4.11 12.40 10.43
N GLU A 39 -4.34 12.87 9.21
CA GLU A 39 -4.90 14.20 8.95
C GLU A 39 -6.25 14.40 9.65
N TYR A 40 -7.16 13.43 9.53
CA TYR A 40 -8.52 13.54 10.09
C TYR A 40 -8.57 13.44 11.62
N LEU A 41 -7.80 12.51 12.22
CA LEU A 41 -7.86 12.24 13.65
C LEU A 41 -7.05 13.23 14.50
N LEU A 42 -6.03 13.83 13.89
CA LEU A 42 -5.06 14.67 14.58
C LEU A 42 -5.17 16.14 14.14
N GLU A 43 -6.37 16.59 13.76
CA GLU A 43 -6.64 18.01 13.50
C GLU A 43 -6.50 18.79 14.82
N GLY A 44 -5.53 19.74 14.85
CA GLY A 44 -5.30 20.60 16.01
C GLY A 44 -3.83 20.64 16.50
N GLY A 45 -3.51 21.60 17.34
CA GLY A 45 -2.13 21.93 17.75
C GLY A 45 -1.38 20.88 18.58
N ASN A 46 -2.03 19.77 19.00
CA ASN A 46 -1.44 18.72 19.84
C ASN A 46 -1.29 17.38 19.11
N SER A 47 -1.25 17.41 17.78
CA SER A 47 -1.24 16.21 16.94
C SER A 47 -0.05 15.27 17.18
N GLU A 48 1.12 15.81 17.53
CA GLU A 48 2.33 15.02 17.75
C GLU A 48 2.27 14.16 19.01
N PHE A 49 1.64 14.65 20.08
CA PHE A 49 1.52 13.91 21.34
C PHE A 49 0.49 12.76 21.26
N ASN A 50 -0.41 12.83 20.32
CA ASN A 50 -1.46 11.82 20.09
C ASN A 50 -1.15 10.85 18.96
N PHE A 51 0.09 10.87 18.45
CA PHE A 51 0.54 10.00 17.37
C PHE A 51 1.71 9.14 17.79
N ASP A 52 1.58 7.82 17.70
CA ASP A 52 2.67 6.86 17.82
C ASP A 52 2.86 6.09 16.53
N LEU A 53 4.10 6.02 16.08
CA LEU A 53 4.53 5.14 15.00
C LEU A 53 5.43 4.06 15.57
N ILE A 54 5.08 2.80 15.37
CA ILE A 54 5.78 1.64 15.90
C ILE A 54 6.25 0.77 14.73
N GLU A 55 7.54 0.46 14.69
CA GLU A 55 8.07 -0.53 13.76
C GLU A 55 7.80 -1.94 14.33
N GLY A 56 6.84 -2.62 13.74
CA GLY A 56 6.27 -3.85 14.30
C GLY A 56 7.19 -5.08 14.23
N GLU A 57 8.32 -5.00 13.51
CA GLU A 57 9.34 -6.05 13.51
C GLU A 57 10.07 -6.16 14.85
N GLN A 58 10.21 -5.04 15.56
CA GLN A 58 10.93 -4.93 16.82
C GLN A 58 10.00 -4.88 18.04
N ALA A 59 8.74 -4.51 17.83
CA ALA A 59 7.79 -4.28 18.92
C ALA A 59 7.15 -5.59 19.41
N THR A 60 7.03 -5.71 20.71
CA THR A 60 6.27 -6.79 21.32
C THR A 60 4.76 -6.50 21.33
N PRO A 61 3.89 -7.55 21.32
CA PRO A 61 2.46 -7.35 21.48
C PRO A 61 2.05 -6.58 22.74
N ALA A 62 2.80 -6.73 23.83
CA ALA A 62 2.57 -6.02 25.08
C ALA A 62 2.84 -4.52 24.95
N GLU A 63 3.92 -4.12 24.28
CA GLU A 63 4.25 -2.72 24.01
C GLU A 63 3.20 -2.06 23.11
N ILE A 64 2.72 -2.78 22.08
CA ILE A 64 1.65 -2.29 21.21
C ILE A 64 0.37 -2.07 22.01
N ALA A 65 -0.02 -3.03 22.87
CA ALA A 65 -1.18 -2.91 23.74
C ALA A 65 -1.04 -1.73 24.70
N ALA A 66 0.09 -1.60 25.39
CA ALA A 66 0.35 -0.50 26.32
C ALA A 66 0.25 0.88 25.66
N LYS A 67 0.77 1.02 24.41
CA LYS A 67 0.63 2.25 23.64
C LYS A 67 -0.81 2.53 23.22
N ALA A 68 -1.55 1.49 22.86
CA ALA A 68 -2.95 1.63 22.46
C ALA A 68 -3.90 1.91 23.65
N GLU A 69 -3.55 1.50 24.86
CA GLU A 69 -4.27 1.77 26.12
C GLU A 69 -4.05 3.19 26.65
N MET A 70 -3.01 3.88 26.18
CA MET A 70 -2.81 5.27 26.60
C MET A 70 -3.94 6.16 26.11
N PRO A 71 -4.55 6.98 26.99
CA PRO A 71 -5.54 7.97 26.55
C PRO A 71 -4.88 9.06 25.70
N PRO A 72 -5.65 9.78 24.89
CA PRO A 72 -5.13 10.94 24.16
C PRO A 72 -4.68 12.03 25.14
N PHE A 73 -3.63 12.76 24.76
CA PHE A 73 -3.14 13.90 25.51
C PHE A 73 -4.11 15.09 25.32
N ILE A 74 -4.63 15.64 26.39
CA ILE A 74 -5.59 16.74 26.48
C ILE A 74 -6.97 16.38 25.91
N ALA A 75 -7.13 16.20 24.59
CA ALA A 75 -8.43 15.96 23.96
C ALA A 75 -8.26 15.27 22.58
N GLY A 76 -9.37 14.83 21.99
CA GLY A 76 -9.42 14.22 20.66
C GLY A 76 -9.25 12.72 20.67
N LYS A 77 -8.64 12.20 19.62
CA LYS A 77 -8.33 10.77 19.47
C LYS A 77 -6.83 10.56 19.39
N ARG A 78 -6.38 9.41 19.88
CA ARG A 78 -5.02 8.92 19.73
C ARG A 78 -4.92 8.01 18.51
N LEU A 79 -3.88 8.16 17.71
CA LEU A 79 -3.58 7.31 16.58
C LEU A 79 -2.29 6.55 16.84
N VAL A 80 -2.37 5.22 16.87
CA VAL A 80 -1.22 4.32 16.96
C VAL A 80 -1.11 3.54 15.66
N VAL A 81 0.00 3.69 14.96
CA VAL A 81 0.27 3.00 13.69
C VAL A 81 1.42 2.00 13.89
N VAL A 82 1.15 0.74 13.61
CA VAL A 82 2.14 -0.35 13.67
C VAL A 82 2.48 -0.78 12.25
N ARG A 83 3.71 -0.48 11.81
CA ARG A 83 4.22 -0.86 10.48
C ARG A 83 4.84 -2.25 10.50
N ASN A 84 4.59 -3.02 9.47
CA ASN A 84 5.21 -4.32 9.21
C ASN A 84 5.21 -5.28 10.42
N PRO A 85 4.07 -5.45 11.14
CA PRO A 85 4.01 -6.36 12.26
C PRO A 85 4.22 -7.81 11.80
N THR A 86 5.09 -8.54 12.48
CA THR A 86 5.29 -9.99 12.24
C THR A 86 4.14 -10.83 12.75
N LEU A 87 3.25 -10.24 13.53
CA LEU A 87 2.14 -10.85 14.25
C LEU A 87 1.12 -11.56 13.34
N PHE A 88 0.99 -11.11 12.09
CA PHE A 88 0.02 -11.65 11.12
C PHE A 88 0.64 -12.57 10.08
N LYS A 89 1.98 -12.73 10.05
CA LYS A 89 2.66 -13.62 9.09
C LYS A 89 2.33 -15.08 9.35
N ALA A 90 2.23 -15.89 8.29
CA ALA A 90 2.15 -17.33 8.41
C ALA A 90 3.41 -17.86 9.11
N GLY A 91 3.28 -18.44 10.28
CA GLY A 91 4.42 -19.00 11.02
C GLY A 91 4.94 -20.26 10.32
N LYS A 92 6.24 -20.35 10.05
CA LYS A 92 6.92 -21.64 9.89
C LYS A 92 6.90 -22.33 11.26
N GLY A 93 5.91 -23.22 11.49
CA GLY A 93 5.88 -24.13 12.63
C GLY A 93 5.41 -23.51 13.96
N SER A 94 4.13 -23.21 14.11
CA SER A 94 3.43 -23.41 15.36
C SER A 94 2.34 -24.45 15.13
N SER A 95 2.77 -25.72 15.22
CA SER A 95 1.89 -26.86 15.32
C SER A 95 1.05 -26.71 16.60
N GLY A 96 -0.26 -26.56 16.43
CA GLY A 96 -1.26 -27.17 17.27
C GLY A 96 -1.41 -26.67 18.70
N GLU A 97 -2.19 -25.62 18.89
CA GLU A 97 -3.19 -25.70 19.96
C GLU A 97 -4.57 -25.68 19.31
N ARG A 98 -5.13 -26.88 19.17
CA ARG A 98 -6.52 -27.12 18.77
C ARG A 98 -7.44 -26.39 19.75
N ALA A 99 -8.41 -25.68 19.24
CA ALA A 99 -9.55 -25.21 19.99
C ALA A 99 -10.22 -26.42 20.68
N GLY A 100 -10.13 -26.48 22.01
CA GLY A 100 -10.98 -27.34 22.82
C GLY A 100 -12.36 -26.71 22.91
N GLU A 101 -13.38 -27.46 22.50
CA GLU A 101 -14.79 -27.18 22.81
C GLU A 101 -14.99 -27.36 24.30
N GLY A 102 -15.40 -26.32 25.01
CA GLY A 102 -15.77 -26.41 26.44
C GLY A 102 -15.70 -25.03 27.11
N GLY A 103 -16.83 -24.50 27.49
CA GLY A 103 -17.06 -23.17 28.05
C GLY A 103 -16.22 -22.87 29.29
N ASP A 104 -15.34 -21.99 29.10
CA ASP A 104 -14.68 -20.99 29.92
C ASP A 104 -13.64 -20.36 28.94
N GLU A 105 -13.73 -19.05 28.65
CA GLU A 105 -12.81 -18.44 27.71
C GLU A 105 -11.38 -18.62 28.25
N PRO A 106 -10.49 -19.39 27.57
CA PRO A 106 -9.15 -19.59 28.07
C PRO A 106 -8.41 -18.25 28.05
N VAL A 107 -7.92 -17.86 29.22
CA VAL A 107 -7.01 -16.71 29.35
C VAL A 107 -5.86 -16.91 28.37
N PRO A 108 -5.58 -15.98 27.45
CA PRO A 108 -4.53 -16.13 26.45
C PRO A 108 -3.18 -16.26 27.15
N LYS A 109 -2.62 -17.46 27.20
CA LYS A 109 -1.28 -17.71 27.72
C LYS A 109 -0.31 -17.65 26.56
N GLY A 110 0.50 -16.58 26.46
CA GLY A 110 1.51 -16.46 25.41
C GLY A 110 1.91 -15.01 25.11
N LYS A 111 2.88 -14.86 24.23
CA LYS A 111 3.44 -13.54 23.85
C LYS A 111 2.39 -12.55 23.31
N GLU A 112 1.27 -13.03 22.78
CA GLU A 112 0.19 -12.23 22.20
C GLU A 112 -0.95 -11.91 23.19
N ALA A 113 -0.87 -12.40 24.44
CA ALA A 113 -1.95 -12.31 25.43
C ALA A 113 -2.43 -10.87 25.69
N ALA A 114 -1.50 -9.96 25.94
CA ALA A 114 -1.83 -8.56 26.25
C ALA A 114 -2.57 -7.87 25.09
N LEU A 115 -2.12 -8.08 23.86
CA LEU A 115 -2.76 -7.49 22.68
C LEU A 115 -4.13 -8.13 22.42
N LEU A 116 -4.29 -9.44 22.59
CA LEU A 116 -5.59 -10.11 22.47
C LEU A 116 -6.58 -9.62 23.53
N GLU A 117 -6.12 -9.35 24.76
CA GLU A 117 -6.98 -8.77 25.81
C GLU A 117 -7.42 -7.36 25.45
N TYR A 118 -6.50 -6.50 25.00
CA TYR A 118 -6.85 -5.17 24.48
C TYR A 118 -7.89 -5.23 23.36
N LEU A 119 -7.75 -6.17 22.40
CA LEU A 119 -8.66 -6.33 21.27
C LEU A 119 -10.06 -6.80 21.67
N LYS A 120 -10.26 -7.35 22.86
CA LYS A 120 -11.63 -7.65 23.38
C LYS A 120 -12.41 -6.39 23.71
N ARG A 121 -11.73 -5.34 24.22
CA ARG A 121 -12.33 -4.06 24.63
C ARG A 121 -11.43 -2.89 24.24
N PRO A 122 -11.27 -2.63 22.94
CA PRO A 122 -10.42 -1.55 22.49
C PRO A 122 -10.97 -0.19 22.92
N LEU A 123 -10.10 0.74 23.28
CA LEU A 123 -10.49 2.08 23.67
C LEU A 123 -11.10 2.85 22.49
N ALA A 124 -12.30 3.43 22.69
CA ALA A 124 -12.97 4.24 21.68
C ALA A 124 -12.24 5.56 21.37
N SER A 125 -11.39 6.04 22.28
CA SER A 125 -10.55 7.22 22.13
C SER A 125 -9.28 6.97 21.34
N THR A 126 -8.92 5.69 21.08
CA THR A 126 -7.72 5.30 20.33
C THR A 126 -8.12 4.64 19.01
N CYS A 127 -7.39 4.97 17.95
CA CYS A 127 -7.44 4.26 16.67
C CYS A 127 -6.10 3.53 16.47
N LEU A 128 -6.12 2.20 16.52
CA LEU A 128 -4.95 1.35 16.29
C LEU A 128 -4.98 0.84 14.86
N ILE A 129 -3.92 1.14 14.09
CA ILE A 129 -3.79 0.73 12.69
C ILE A 129 -2.56 -0.17 12.53
N PHE A 130 -2.77 -1.42 12.14
CA PHE A 130 -1.70 -2.29 11.66
C PHE A 130 -1.60 -2.14 10.13
N THR A 131 -0.38 -1.98 9.61
CA THR A 131 -0.16 -1.91 8.15
C THR A 131 0.99 -2.80 7.72
N THR A 132 0.75 -3.67 6.74
CA THR A 132 1.75 -4.61 6.21
C THR A 132 1.54 -4.88 4.72
N GLY A 133 2.65 -4.99 3.96
CA GLY A 133 2.65 -5.48 2.58
C GLY A 133 2.71 -7.00 2.49
N GLU A 134 3.05 -7.65 3.58
CA GLU A 134 3.21 -9.09 3.64
C GLU A 134 1.87 -9.84 3.64
N PRO A 135 1.83 -11.07 3.10
CA PRO A 135 0.66 -11.91 3.20
C PRO A 135 0.28 -12.20 4.65
N VAL A 136 -1.00 -12.06 4.97
CA VAL A 136 -1.52 -12.31 6.32
C VAL A 136 -2.19 -13.69 6.42
N ASP A 137 -1.92 -14.42 7.51
CA ASP A 137 -2.64 -15.67 7.80
C ASP A 137 -3.99 -15.36 8.46
N LYS A 138 -5.05 -15.49 7.66
CA LYS A 138 -6.44 -15.20 8.08
C LYS A 138 -6.95 -16.14 9.19
N ARG A 139 -6.22 -17.24 9.50
CA ARG A 139 -6.57 -18.20 10.56
C ARG A 139 -6.03 -17.80 11.92
N ARG A 140 -5.07 -16.88 11.99
CA ARG A 140 -4.47 -16.47 13.28
C ARG A 140 -5.49 -15.80 14.18
N ARG A 141 -5.37 -16.08 15.50
CA ARG A 141 -6.23 -15.50 16.53
C ARG A 141 -6.26 -13.95 16.49
N LEU A 142 -5.10 -13.32 16.30
CA LEU A 142 -5.01 -11.87 16.18
C LEU A 142 -5.77 -11.32 14.97
N TYR A 143 -5.66 -11.98 13.80
CA TYR A 143 -6.44 -11.57 12.62
C TYR A 143 -7.95 -11.65 12.89
N GLN A 144 -8.41 -12.75 13.49
CA GLN A 144 -9.82 -12.94 13.83
C GLN A 144 -10.29 -11.93 14.89
N ALA A 145 -9.45 -11.62 15.89
CA ALA A 145 -9.75 -10.61 16.89
C ALA A 145 -9.92 -9.22 16.25
N VAL A 146 -8.99 -8.79 15.39
CA VAL A 146 -9.11 -7.51 14.67
C VAL A 146 -10.34 -7.49 13.77
N LYS A 147 -10.66 -8.59 13.08
CA LYS A 147 -11.87 -8.69 12.25
C LYS A 147 -13.16 -8.55 13.06
N LYS A 148 -13.17 -9.01 14.32
CA LYS A 148 -14.34 -8.96 15.23
C LYS A 148 -14.56 -7.57 15.84
N CYS A 149 -13.49 -6.89 16.26
CA CYS A 149 -13.58 -5.59 16.95
C CYS A 149 -13.34 -4.37 16.06
N GLY A 150 -12.83 -4.58 14.83
CA GLY A 150 -12.40 -3.51 13.94
C GLY A 150 -12.70 -3.78 12.47
N ARG A 151 -11.85 -3.26 11.60
CA ARG A 151 -11.97 -3.45 10.14
C ARG A 151 -10.67 -3.94 9.53
N VAL A 152 -10.79 -4.96 8.68
CA VAL A 152 -9.69 -5.46 7.84
C VAL A 152 -9.90 -4.95 6.43
N VAL A 153 -8.89 -4.32 5.84
CA VAL A 153 -8.92 -3.77 4.48
C VAL A 153 -7.75 -4.33 3.71
N GLU A 154 -8.05 -5.02 2.61
CA GLU A 154 -7.05 -5.59 1.71
C GLU A 154 -6.81 -4.63 0.53
N PHE A 155 -5.56 -4.20 0.37
CA PHE A 155 -5.13 -3.27 -0.66
C PHE A 155 -4.45 -4.05 -1.80
N THR A 156 -5.22 -4.35 -2.84
CA THR A 156 -4.77 -5.05 -4.04
C THR A 156 -4.38 -4.06 -5.12
N PHE A 157 -3.48 -4.46 -6.02
CA PHE A 157 -3.18 -3.65 -7.20
C PHE A 157 -4.44 -3.33 -7.99
N LEU A 158 -4.47 -2.11 -8.52
CA LEU A 158 -5.55 -1.66 -9.37
C LEU A 158 -5.44 -2.32 -10.76
N ASN A 159 -6.57 -2.70 -11.32
CA ASN A 159 -6.60 -3.14 -12.70
C ASN A 159 -6.41 -1.94 -13.67
N ARG A 160 -6.07 -2.22 -14.94
CA ARG A 160 -5.76 -1.20 -15.94
C ARG A 160 -6.87 -0.15 -16.11
N ARG A 161 -8.14 -0.56 -15.98
CA ARG A 161 -9.30 0.37 -16.08
C ARG A 161 -9.39 1.29 -14.86
N GLU A 162 -9.09 0.78 -13.68
CA GLU A 162 -9.07 1.56 -12.44
C GLU A 162 -7.91 2.54 -12.44
N LEU A 163 -6.70 2.12 -12.89
CA LEU A 163 -5.55 2.98 -13.07
C LEU A 163 -5.84 4.12 -14.07
N ALA A 164 -6.48 3.81 -15.20
CA ALA A 164 -6.87 4.81 -16.18
C ALA A 164 -7.83 5.87 -15.60
N ARG A 165 -8.83 5.44 -14.82
CA ARG A 165 -9.75 6.36 -14.14
C ARG A 165 -9.04 7.21 -13.08
N TRP A 166 -8.12 6.62 -12.34
CA TRP A 166 -7.32 7.31 -11.35
C TRP A 166 -6.44 8.39 -12.01
N LEU A 167 -5.79 8.09 -13.13
CA LEU A 167 -5.01 9.06 -13.92
C LEU A 167 -5.88 10.24 -14.38
N ASP A 168 -7.08 9.95 -14.92
CA ASP A 168 -8.00 11.01 -15.37
C ASP A 168 -8.41 11.94 -14.21
N GLN A 169 -8.66 11.37 -13.00
CA GLN A 169 -8.98 12.18 -11.82
C GLN A 169 -7.81 13.07 -11.38
N ARG A 170 -6.58 12.52 -11.40
CA ARG A 170 -5.37 13.26 -11.05
C ARG A 170 -5.06 14.38 -12.05
N ALA A 171 -5.17 14.10 -13.35
CA ALA A 171 -4.95 15.08 -14.40
C ALA A 171 -5.95 16.24 -14.29
N ARG A 172 -7.25 15.94 -14.07
CA ARG A 172 -8.28 16.97 -13.85
C ARG A 172 -7.99 17.83 -12.62
N ALA A 173 -7.56 17.22 -11.52
CA ALA A 173 -7.20 17.94 -10.30
C ALA A 173 -6.00 18.87 -10.50
N ALA A 174 -5.09 18.53 -11.44
CA ALA A 174 -3.96 19.36 -11.84
C ALA A 174 -4.29 20.37 -12.96
N GLY A 175 -5.57 20.45 -13.40
CA GLY A 175 -5.98 21.37 -14.46
C GLY A 175 -5.57 20.96 -15.88
N THR A 176 -5.25 19.67 -16.10
CA THR A 176 -4.80 19.14 -17.39
C THR A 176 -5.58 17.89 -17.81
N LYS A 177 -5.34 17.37 -18.99
CA LYS A 177 -5.94 16.12 -19.50
C LYS A 177 -4.94 15.38 -20.38
N PHE A 178 -5.13 14.07 -20.53
CA PHE A 178 -4.34 13.26 -21.45
C PHE A 178 -4.87 13.36 -22.88
N GLY A 179 -3.96 13.54 -23.83
CA GLY A 179 -4.21 13.38 -25.25
C GLY A 179 -4.40 11.90 -25.65
N ALA A 180 -4.86 11.70 -26.88
CA ALA A 180 -5.06 10.34 -27.38
C ALA A 180 -3.75 9.50 -27.31
N GLY A 181 -3.83 8.31 -26.72
CA GLY A 181 -2.70 7.40 -26.57
C GLY A 181 -1.68 7.75 -25.47
N ALA A 182 -1.72 8.95 -24.88
CA ALA A 182 -0.75 9.35 -23.85
C ALA A 182 -0.93 8.58 -22.54
N LYS A 183 -2.18 8.38 -22.14
CA LYS A 183 -2.52 7.65 -20.93
C LYS A 183 -2.17 6.15 -21.03
N GLU A 184 -2.49 5.53 -22.15
CA GLU A 184 -2.16 4.14 -22.45
C GLU A 184 -0.64 3.94 -22.42
N LEU A 185 0.10 4.83 -23.06
CA LEU A 185 1.57 4.80 -23.06
C LEU A 185 2.15 4.96 -21.66
N LEU A 186 1.61 5.86 -20.83
CA LEU A 186 2.06 6.03 -19.45
C LEU A 186 1.81 4.77 -18.60
N LEU A 187 0.64 4.12 -18.78
CA LEU A 187 0.34 2.86 -18.11
C LEU A 187 1.28 1.72 -18.52
N ASP A 188 1.69 1.70 -19.79
CA ASP A 188 2.64 0.71 -20.31
C ASP A 188 4.06 0.94 -19.76
N VAL A 189 4.47 2.20 -19.64
CA VAL A 189 5.81 2.56 -19.13
C VAL A 189 5.92 2.43 -17.61
N ALA A 190 4.90 2.85 -16.86
CA ALA A 190 4.94 2.85 -15.39
C ALA A 190 4.60 1.48 -14.77
N GLY A 191 3.96 0.59 -15.54
CA GLY A 191 3.48 -0.70 -15.04
C GLY A 191 2.31 -0.58 -14.04
N PRO A 192 1.99 -1.66 -13.29
CA PRO A 192 0.81 -1.70 -12.42
C PRO A 192 0.96 -0.97 -11.09
N SER A 193 2.17 -0.60 -10.69
CA SER A 193 2.45 0.02 -9.39
C SER A 193 2.03 1.49 -9.35
N LEU A 194 1.06 1.83 -8.50
CA LEU A 194 0.65 3.22 -8.28
C LEU A 194 1.79 4.11 -7.78
N MET A 195 2.71 3.60 -6.99
CA MET A 195 3.87 4.37 -6.51
C MET A 195 4.70 4.91 -7.69
N HIS A 196 5.00 4.05 -8.67
CA HIS A 196 5.73 4.45 -9.86
C HIS A 196 4.90 5.38 -10.75
N LEU A 197 3.62 5.04 -10.93
CA LEU A 197 2.72 5.85 -11.74
C LEU A 197 2.58 7.28 -11.19
N VAL A 198 2.54 7.46 -9.86
CA VAL A 198 2.55 8.77 -9.21
C VAL A 198 3.83 9.52 -9.51
N ALA A 199 4.98 8.88 -9.35
CA ALA A 199 6.28 9.53 -9.61
C ALA A 199 6.42 9.98 -11.07
N GLU A 200 6.01 9.15 -12.03
CA GLU A 200 6.03 9.50 -13.45
C GLU A 200 5.03 10.64 -13.76
N LEU A 201 3.85 10.57 -13.14
CA LEU A 201 2.82 11.59 -13.32
C LEU A 201 3.24 12.96 -12.78
N GLU A 202 3.89 13.01 -11.62
CA GLU A 202 4.41 14.26 -11.05
C GLU A 202 5.48 14.89 -11.96
N LYS A 203 6.39 14.09 -12.50
CA LYS A 203 7.36 14.57 -13.50
C LYS A 203 6.66 15.16 -14.73
N LEU A 204 5.62 14.46 -15.23
CA LEU A 204 4.83 14.95 -16.36
C LEU A 204 4.13 16.27 -16.03
N PHE A 205 3.52 16.41 -14.86
CA PHE A 205 2.89 17.67 -14.44
C PHE A 205 3.89 18.83 -14.37
N CYS A 206 5.08 18.59 -13.82
CA CYS A 206 6.14 19.59 -13.80
C CYS A 206 6.61 19.98 -15.21
N TYR A 207 6.79 18.98 -16.10
CA TYR A 207 7.25 19.23 -17.47
C TYR A 207 6.19 19.93 -18.33
N THR A 208 4.92 19.61 -18.12
CA THR A 208 3.80 20.18 -18.88
C THR A 208 3.12 21.34 -18.16
N ALA A 209 3.76 21.93 -17.16
CA ALA A 209 3.20 23.03 -16.38
C ALA A 209 2.68 24.16 -17.30
N GLY A 210 1.43 24.61 -17.05
CA GLY A 210 0.76 25.64 -17.86
C GLY A 210 0.14 25.11 -19.16
N ARG A 211 0.25 23.84 -19.49
CA ARG A 211 -0.41 23.23 -20.66
C ARG A 211 -1.65 22.45 -20.27
N GLU A 212 -2.71 22.56 -21.06
CA GLU A 212 -3.96 21.82 -20.82
C GLU A 212 -3.92 20.37 -21.26
N LEU A 213 -2.89 19.95 -22.02
CA LEU A 213 -2.82 18.65 -22.64
C LEU A 213 -1.44 18.00 -22.45
N ILE A 214 -1.43 16.76 -22.00
CA ILE A 214 -0.27 15.88 -21.95
C ILE A 214 -0.28 14.99 -23.19
N THR A 215 0.75 15.09 -24.04
CA THR A 215 0.84 14.33 -25.28
C THR A 215 1.65 13.04 -25.13
N PRO A 216 1.54 12.07 -26.06
CA PRO A 216 2.41 10.88 -26.07
C PRO A 216 3.90 11.22 -26.17
N GLU A 217 4.26 12.33 -26.86
CA GLU A 217 5.62 12.82 -26.96
C GLU A 217 6.16 13.27 -25.61
N ASP A 218 5.35 13.91 -24.79
CA ASP A 218 5.71 14.31 -23.43
C ASP A 218 6.02 13.07 -22.59
N VAL A 219 5.17 12.04 -22.68
CA VAL A 219 5.39 10.77 -21.96
C VAL A 219 6.71 10.14 -22.39
N ARG A 220 7.00 10.03 -23.69
CA ARG A 220 8.27 9.46 -24.20
C ARG A 220 9.50 10.25 -23.74
N LYS A 221 9.39 11.56 -23.62
CA LYS A 221 10.51 12.42 -23.21
C LYS A 221 10.79 12.37 -21.71
N VAL A 222 9.74 12.25 -20.89
CA VAL A 222 9.82 12.40 -19.43
C VAL A 222 9.89 11.07 -18.72
N CYS A 223 9.21 10.04 -19.24
CA CYS A 223 9.07 8.72 -18.62
C CYS A 223 9.89 7.71 -19.44
N PRO A 224 11.15 7.47 -19.10
CA PRO A 224 11.92 6.44 -19.77
C PRO A 224 11.32 5.05 -19.55
N SER A 225 11.28 4.26 -20.60
CA SER A 225 10.86 2.86 -20.50
C SER A 225 11.75 2.10 -19.52
N ARG A 226 11.17 1.23 -18.70
CA ARG A 226 11.94 0.43 -17.74
C ARG A 226 12.81 -0.58 -18.46
N VAL A 227 14.10 -0.52 -18.18
CA VAL A 227 15.11 -1.42 -18.73
C VAL A 227 14.78 -2.90 -18.47
N GLU A 228 14.28 -3.20 -17.26
CA GLU A 228 13.96 -4.59 -16.87
C GLU A 228 12.77 -5.16 -17.66
N GLU A 229 11.71 -4.39 -17.90
CA GLU A 229 10.58 -4.84 -18.72
C GLU A 229 10.96 -5.02 -20.19
N ASN A 230 11.87 -4.17 -20.70
CA ASN A 230 12.41 -4.31 -22.04
C ASN A 230 13.21 -5.59 -22.20
N ILE A 231 13.97 -6.02 -21.18
CA ILE A 231 14.76 -7.26 -21.25
C ILE A 231 13.86 -8.48 -21.32
N PHE A 232 12.80 -8.57 -20.49
CA PHE A 232 11.86 -9.69 -20.58
C PHE A 232 11.14 -9.74 -21.93
N ALA A 233 10.72 -8.58 -22.46
CA ALA A 233 10.14 -8.51 -23.80
C ALA A 233 11.11 -8.93 -24.91
N ILE A 234 12.42 -8.73 -24.73
CA ILE A 234 13.46 -9.20 -25.65
C ILE A 234 13.64 -10.72 -25.53
N VAL A 235 13.71 -11.26 -24.30
CA VAL A 235 13.78 -12.70 -24.05
C VAL A 235 12.57 -13.41 -24.68
N ASP A 236 11.38 -12.90 -24.49
CA ASP A 236 10.16 -13.43 -25.11
C ASP A 236 10.25 -13.39 -26.64
N ALA A 237 10.70 -12.25 -27.21
CA ALA A 237 10.86 -12.11 -28.65
C ALA A 237 11.92 -13.08 -29.22
N VAL A 238 12.98 -13.39 -28.46
CA VAL A 238 13.96 -14.43 -28.82
C VAL A 238 13.31 -15.81 -28.77
N GLY A 239 12.55 -16.13 -27.72
CA GLY A 239 11.81 -17.40 -27.62
C GLY A 239 10.79 -17.58 -28.72
N GLU A 240 10.10 -16.51 -29.13
CA GLU A 240 9.18 -16.47 -30.28
C GLU A 240 9.87 -16.48 -31.65
N LYS A 241 11.22 -16.48 -31.69
CA LYS A 241 12.04 -16.35 -32.92
C LYS A 241 11.77 -15.07 -33.71
N ASN A 242 11.26 -14.03 -33.06
CA ASN A 242 10.99 -12.72 -33.65
C ASN A 242 12.25 -11.85 -33.65
N CYS A 243 13.19 -12.14 -34.55
CA CYS A 243 14.49 -11.44 -34.63
C CYS A 243 14.35 -9.92 -34.76
N ARG A 244 13.33 -9.44 -35.47
CA ARG A 244 13.14 -7.99 -35.68
C ARG A 244 12.81 -7.30 -34.35
N LYS A 245 11.87 -7.85 -33.57
CA LYS A 245 11.47 -7.32 -32.27
C LYS A 245 12.62 -7.40 -31.26
N ALA A 246 13.34 -8.52 -31.22
CA ALA A 246 14.50 -8.71 -30.35
C ALA A 246 15.62 -7.71 -30.64
N LEU A 247 16.02 -7.54 -31.91
CA LEU A 247 17.06 -6.59 -32.31
C LEU A 247 16.68 -5.13 -32.06
N THR A 248 15.41 -4.77 -32.24
CA THR A 248 14.92 -3.43 -31.91
C THR A 248 15.04 -3.16 -30.41
N GLY A 249 14.58 -4.10 -29.57
CA GLY A 249 14.67 -3.96 -28.11
C GLY A 249 16.13 -3.87 -27.61
N ILE A 250 17.06 -4.66 -28.18
CA ILE A 250 18.49 -4.56 -27.85
C ILE A 250 19.05 -3.18 -28.23
N LYS A 251 18.70 -2.65 -29.41
CA LYS A 251 19.12 -1.30 -29.81
C LYS A 251 18.60 -0.23 -28.86
N ASP A 252 17.36 -0.36 -28.41
CA ASP A 252 16.74 0.60 -27.47
C ASP A 252 17.47 0.55 -26.10
N LEU A 253 17.85 -0.63 -25.60
CA LEU A 253 18.64 -0.77 -24.38
C LEU A 253 20.04 -0.14 -24.52
N LEU A 254 20.71 -0.38 -25.64
CA LEU A 254 22.02 0.22 -25.91
C LEU A 254 21.92 1.74 -26.04
N ALA A 255 20.86 2.27 -26.66
CA ALA A 255 20.58 3.71 -26.73
C ALA A 255 20.32 4.31 -25.35
N ALA A 256 19.70 3.56 -24.43
CA ALA A 256 19.51 3.90 -23.02
C ALA A 256 20.80 3.80 -22.18
N LYS A 257 21.95 3.51 -22.84
CA LYS A 257 23.28 3.34 -22.21
C LYS A 257 23.38 2.18 -21.21
N GLU A 258 22.55 1.14 -21.37
CA GLU A 258 22.72 -0.08 -20.57
C GLU A 258 24.01 -0.81 -20.98
N PRO A 259 24.78 -1.29 -20.00
CA PRO A 259 26.02 -2.02 -20.28
C PRO A 259 25.77 -3.29 -21.11
N PRO A 260 26.47 -3.50 -22.25
CA PRO A 260 26.26 -4.68 -23.12
C PRO A 260 26.40 -6.01 -22.37
N LEU A 261 27.32 -6.08 -21.41
CA LEU A 261 27.55 -7.28 -20.60
C LEU A 261 26.34 -7.59 -19.69
N ARG A 262 25.66 -6.56 -19.20
CA ARG A 262 24.45 -6.75 -18.41
C ARG A 262 23.31 -7.27 -19.28
N ILE A 263 23.15 -6.72 -20.47
CA ILE A 263 22.16 -7.21 -21.44
C ILE A 263 22.41 -8.68 -21.76
N LEU A 264 23.69 -9.05 -22.07
CA LEU A 264 24.06 -10.41 -22.39
C LEU A 264 23.83 -11.39 -21.23
N ALA A 265 24.06 -10.97 -19.99
CA ALA A 265 23.88 -11.81 -18.80
C ALA A 265 22.40 -12.08 -18.48
N MET A 266 21.48 -11.30 -19.05
CA MET A 266 20.03 -11.41 -18.82
C MET A 266 19.28 -12.10 -19.98
N LEU A 267 19.92 -12.23 -21.16
CA LEU A 267 19.43 -12.98 -22.33
C LEU A 267 19.84 -14.46 -22.25
#